data_10f9634f72c575f22a73b0a140ec47c2
#
_entry.id   10f9634f72c575f22a73b0a140ec47c2
#
_cell.length_a   1.000
_cell.length_b   1.000
_cell.length_c   1.000
_cell.angle_alpha   90.00
_cell.angle_beta   90.00
_cell.angle_gamma   90.00
#
_symmetry.space_group_name_H-M   'P 1'
#
loop_
_entity.id
_entity.type
_entity.pdbx_description
1 polymer ?
#
loop_
_entity_poly.entity_id
_entity_poly.type
_entity_poly.pdbx_seq_one_letter_code
_entity_poly.pdbx_strand_id
1 'polypeptide(L)'
;MSNPPMKPLRSLTRAAVAVLALSLGACSRDIFFEGNEYSVPMTVARIKRLYEARDACLAKNAVPSDTSSSDVASIAQAVALSCTPETDQLIVASNPDRDPKVALAIRNDTDRRAMVYVMRAPR
;
A
#
# COMPACT_ATOMS: atom_id res chain seq x y z
N MET A 1 -9.48 -50.54 50.83
CA MET A 1 -9.90 -49.58 49.81
C MET A 1 -8.69 -48.72 49.48
N SER A 2 -7.97 -49.08 48.41
CA SER A 2 -6.73 -48.40 48.03
C SER A 2 -7.00 -47.46 46.84
N ASN A 3 -6.74 -46.17 47.03
CA ASN A 3 -6.85 -45.19 45.97
C ASN A 3 -5.65 -45.32 44.99
N PRO A 4 -5.85 -45.28 43.67
CA PRO A 4 -4.77 -45.23 42.70
C PRO A 4 -4.16 -43.81 42.64
N PRO A 5 -2.85 -43.69 42.42
CA PRO A 5 -2.17 -42.40 42.33
C PRO A 5 -2.51 -41.69 41.00
N MET A 6 -2.95 -40.45 41.10
CA MET A 6 -3.11 -39.55 39.97
C MET A 6 -1.74 -39.22 39.35
N LYS A 7 -1.53 -39.59 38.09
CA LYS A 7 -0.34 -39.19 37.30
C LYS A 7 -0.51 -37.72 36.86
N PRO A 8 0.54 -36.90 36.94
CA PRO A 8 0.45 -35.49 36.61
C PRO A 8 0.30 -35.26 35.10
N LEU A 9 -0.76 -34.55 34.75
CA LEU A 9 -1.14 -34.12 33.36
C LEU A 9 -0.24 -32.99 32.80
N ARG A 10 1.05 -32.99 33.17
CA ARG A 10 1.96 -31.87 32.85
C ARG A 10 2.74 -31.99 31.53
N SER A 11 2.64 -33.11 30.80
CA SER A 11 3.42 -33.30 29.58
C SER A 11 2.71 -32.94 28.28
N LEU A 12 1.39 -32.82 28.28
CA LEU A 12 0.58 -32.55 27.07
C LEU A 12 0.58 -31.04 26.66
N THR A 13 0.80 -30.14 27.61
CA THR A 13 0.79 -28.69 27.32
C THR A 13 2.07 -28.19 26.63
N ARG A 14 3.20 -28.91 26.79
CA ARG A 14 4.45 -28.50 26.15
C ARG A 14 4.54 -28.87 24.67
N ALA A 15 3.87 -29.94 24.24
CA ALA A 15 3.82 -30.35 22.85
C ALA A 15 2.90 -29.45 21.99
N ALA A 16 1.79 -28.98 22.57
CA ALA A 16 0.84 -28.10 21.85
C ALA A 16 1.41 -26.70 21.56
N VAL A 17 2.26 -26.14 22.44
CA VAL A 17 2.87 -24.83 22.25
C VAL A 17 3.96 -24.86 21.16
N ALA A 18 4.69 -25.98 21.03
CA ALA A 18 5.72 -26.13 20.00
C ALA A 18 5.17 -26.21 18.58
N VAL A 19 3.97 -26.78 18.39
CA VAL A 19 3.31 -26.89 17.09
C VAL A 19 2.73 -25.55 16.62
N LEU A 20 2.26 -24.71 17.55
CA LEU A 20 1.72 -23.38 17.21
C LEU A 20 2.80 -22.38 16.77
N ALA A 21 4.03 -22.54 17.28
CA ALA A 21 5.16 -21.64 16.94
C ALA A 21 5.71 -21.89 15.52
N LEU A 22 5.49 -23.06 14.94
CA LEU A 22 5.96 -23.41 13.59
C LEU A 22 5.02 -22.91 12.47
N SER A 23 3.78 -22.56 12.78
CA SER A 23 2.80 -22.10 11.78
C SER A 23 2.84 -20.60 11.50
N LEU A 24 3.56 -19.80 12.32
CA LEU A 24 3.68 -18.36 12.14
C LEU A 24 4.88 -17.92 11.28
N GLY A 25 5.75 -18.85 10.90
CA GLY A 25 6.96 -18.57 10.10
C GLY A 25 6.78 -18.70 8.58
N ALA A 26 5.58 -19.04 8.08
CA ALA A 26 5.39 -19.37 6.66
C ALA A 26 4.85 -18.20 5.80
N CYS A 27 4.65 -17.00 6.33
CA CYS A 27 4.07 -15.87 5.60
C CYS A 27 5.06 -14.78 5.20
N SER A 28 6.36 -15.00 5.25
CA SER A 28 7.35 -14.05 4.78
C SER A 28 8.30 -14.66 3.76
N ARG A 29 7.72 -15.14 2.66
CA ARG A 29 8.48 -15.29 1.43
C ARG A 29 7.91 -14.30 0.44
N ASP A 30 8.67 -13.28 0.17
CA ASP A 30 8.53 -12.36 -0.96
C ASP A 30 8.67 -13.16 -2.27
N ILE A 31 7.61 -13.90 -2.64
CA ILE A 31 7.56 -14.72 -3.86
C ILE A 31 7.37 -13.84 -5.11
N PHE A 32 7.17 -12.52 -4.93
CA PHE A 32 6.80 -11.63 -6.02
C PHE A 32 7.96 -10.91 -6.70
N PHE A 33 9.23 -11.11 -6.30
CA PHE A 33 10.35 -10.33 -6.82
C PHE A 33 11.53 -11.13 -7.39
N GLU A 34 11.34 -12.41 -7.67
CA GLU A 34 12.36 -13.15 -8.41
C GLU A 34 12.18 -12.91 -9.92
N GLY A 35 13.01 -12.06 -10.49
CA GLY A 35 13.30 -12.07 -11.91
C GLY A 35 12.97 -10.86 -12.75
N ASN A 36 12.64 -9.69 -12.20
CA ASN A 36 12.38 -8.48 -12.98
C ASN A 36 13.33 -7.34 -12.63
N GLU A 37 13.59 -6.44 -13.60
CA GLU A 37 14.36 -5.20 -13.47
C GLU A 37 13.93 -4.31 -12.29
N TYR A 38 12.76 -4.55 -11.73
CA TYR A 38 12.23 -3.89 -10.52
C TYR A 38 12.96 -4.27 -9.23
N SER A 39 13.76 -5.33 -9.21
CA SER A 39 14.54 -5.74 -8.04
C SER A 39 15.86 -4.97 -7.88
N VAL A 40 16.20 -4.08 -8.81
CA VAL A 40 17.37 -3.21 -8.67
C VAL A 40 17.08 -2.15 -7.61
N PRO A 41 17.84 -2.09 -6.50
CA PRO A 41 17.55 -1.17 -5.38
C PRO A 41 17.43 0.30 -5.80
N MET A 42 18.19 0.72 -6.80
CA MET A 42 18.12 2.08 -7.35
C MET A 42 16.80 2.37 -8.04
N THR A 43 16.25 1.40 -8.79
CA THR A 43 14.95 1.54 -9.46
C THR A 43 13.82 1.60 -8.43
N VAL A 44 13.83 0.73 -7.44
CA VAL A 44 12.85 0.73 -6.35
C VAL A 44 12.87 2.05 -5.58
N ALA A 45 14.05 2.55 -5.23
CA ALA A 45 14.20 3.83 -4.54
C ALA A 45 13.72 5.02 -5.39
N ARG A 46 13.95 4.98 -6.71
CA ARG A 46 13.45 5.99 -7.65
C ARG A 46 11.92 5.98 -7.70
N ILE A 47 11.32 4.82 -7.90
CA ILE A 47 9.86 4.66 -7.97
C ILE A 47 9.22 5.15 -6.66
N LYS A 48 9.79 4.78 -5.51
CA LYS A 48 9.31 5.26 -4.21
C LYS A 48 9.29 6.78 -4.12
N ARG A 49 10.37 7.46 -4.53
CA ARG A 49 10.42 8.93 -4.54
C ARG A 49 9.37 9.54 -5.47
N LEU A 50 9.06 8.91 -6.59
CA LEU A 50 8.01 9.39 -7.50
C LEU A 50 6.61 9.22 -6.91
N TYR A 51 6.35 8.15 -6.17
CA TYR A 51 5.13 8.01 -5.38
C TYR A 51 5.00 9.12 -4.34
N GLU A 52 6.07 9.39 -3.60
CA GLU A 52 6.11 10.46 -2.59
C GLU A 52 5.91 11.85 -3.22
N ALA A 53 6.50 12.13 -4.38
CA ALA A 53 6.33 13.39 -5.11
C ALA A 53 4.88 13.58 -5.57
N ARG A 54 4.25 12.55 -6.14
CA ARG A 54 2.83 12.57 -6.51
C ARG A 54 1.94 12.83 -5.29
N ASP A 55 2.17 12.11 -4.21
CA ASP A 55 1.36 12.24 -3.00
C ASP A 55 1.53 13.62 -2.36
N ALA A 56 2.72 14.18 -2.38
CA ALA A 56 2.98 15.55 -1.93
C ALA A 56 2.25 16.60 -2.79
N CYS A 57 2.22 16.40 -4.12
CA CYS A 57 1.44 17.24 -5.02
C CYS A 57 -0.05 17.17 -4.68
N LEU A 58 -0.62 15.97 -4.52
CA LEU A 58 -2.03 15.77 -4.17
C LEU A 58 -2.37 16.44 -2.83
N ALA A 59 -1.55 16.24 -1.82
CA ALA A 59 -1.75 16.85 -0.50
C ALA A 59 -1.72 18.39 -0.55
N LYS A 60 -0.77 18.96 -1.31
CA LYS A 60 -0.64 20.41 -1.50
C LYS A 60 -1.86 21.02 -2.19
N ASN A 61 -2.40 20.35 -3.20
CA ASN A 61 -3.52 20.85 -4.00
C ASN A 61 -4.90 20.53 -3.39
N ALA A 62 -4.96 19.62 -2.42
CA ALA A 62 -6.20 19.26 -1.73
C ALA A 62 -6.66 20.30 -0.69
N VAL A 63 -5.92 21.40 -0.49
CA VAL A 63 -6.33 22.49 0.41
C VAL A 63 -7.60 23.13 -0.17
N PRO A 64 -8.68 23.30 0.63
CA PRO A 64 -9.92 23.89 0.16
C PRO A 64 -9.67 25.33 -0.28
N SER A 65 -9.74 25.59 -1.56
CA SER A 65 -10.09 26.91 -2.03
C SER A 65 -11.57 27.12 -1.71
N ASP A 66 -12.01 28.34 -1.40
CA ASP A 66 -13.35 28.75 -0.92
C ASP A 66 -14.56 28.25 -1.74
N THR A 67 -14.53 27.03 -2.18
CA THR A 67 -15.56 26.38 -3.01
C THR A 67 -16.61 25.71 -2.12
N SER A 68 -17.34 26.54 -1.37
CA SER A 68 -18.44 26.10 -0.51
C SER A 68 -19.59 25.37 -1.24
N SER A 69 -19.51 25.25 -2.57
CA SER A 69 -20.56 24.67 -3.42
C SER A 69 -20.07 23.51 -4.31
N SER A 70 -18.76 23.15 -4.30
CA SER A 70 -18.26 22.11 -5.18
C SER A 70 -18.33 20.74 -4.51
N ASP A 71 -18.80 19.76 -5.27
CA ASP A 71 -18.81 18.36 -4.88
C ASP A 71 -17.39 17.84 -4.67
N VAL A 72 -17.19 17.03 -3.62
CA VAL A 72 -15.90 16.45 -3.25
C VAL A 72 -15.27 15.69 -4.41
N ALA A 73 -16.07 15.00 -5.21
CA ALA A 73 -15.58 14.25 -6.37
C ALA A 73 -14.99 15.18 -7.44
N SER A 74 -15.67 16.30 -7.73
CA SER A 74 -15.19 17.29 -8.68
C SER A 74 -13.90 17.96 -8.23
N ILE A 75 -13.78 18.27 -6.93
CA ILE A 75 -12.55 18.80 -6.34
C ILE A 75 -11.40 17.78 -6.46
N ALA A 76 -11.66 16.52 -6.10
CA ALA A 76 -10.67 15.46 -6.20
C ALA A 76 -10.18 15.24 -7.62
N GLN A 77 -11.08 15.31 -8.61
CA GLN A 77 -10.71 15.21 -10.02
C GLN A 77 -9.81 16.40 -10.45
N ALA A 78 -10.12 17.61 -10.03
CA ALA A 78 -9.29 18.79 -10.32
C ALA A 78 -7.90 18.66 -9.67
N VAL A 79 -7.83 18.14 -8.43
CA VAL A 79 -6.57 17.87 -7.73
C VAL A 79 -5.75 16.81 -8.46
N ALA A 80 -6.36 15.71 -8.89
CA ALA A 80 -5.68 14.66 -9.65
C ALA A 80 -5.13 15.20 -10.98
N LEU A 81 -5.91 16.01 -11.70
CA LEU A 81 -5.49 16.63 -12.96
C LEU A 81 -4.34 17.61 -12.77
N SER A 82 -4.31 18.38 -11.68
CA SER A 82 -3.20 19.30 -11.40
C SER A 82 -1.88 18.58 -11.09
N CYS A 83 -1.93 17.28 -10.70
CA CYS A 83 -0.76 16.44 -10.44
C CYS A 83 -0.47 15.43 -11.57
N THR A 84 -0.98 15.70 -12.78
CA THR A 84 -0.70 14.87 -13.97
C THR A 84 0.80 14.72 -14.26
N PRO A 85 1.65 15.76 -14.17
CA PRO A 85 3.08 15.63 -14.45
C PRO A 85 3.77 14.60 -13.54
N GLU A 86 3.50 14.60 -12.24
CA GLU A 86 4.05 13.67 -11.27
C GLU A 86 3.53 12.25 -11.51
N THR A 87 2.25 12.14 -11.85
CA THR A 87 1.61 10.86 -12.19
C THR A 87 2.23 10.25 -13.47
N ASP A 88 2.45 11.04 -14.49
CA ASP A 88 3.06 10.57 -15.75
C ASP A 88 4.52 10.15 -15.55
N GLN A 89 5.30 10.88 -14.74
CA GLN A 89 6.66 10.47 -14.38
C GLN A 89 6.67 9.12 -13.64
N LEU A 90 5.72 8.91 -12.72
CA LEU A 90 5.54 7.65 -12.03
C LEU A 90 5.18 6.51 -12.98
N ILE A 91 4.27 6.75 -13.93
CA ILE A 91 3.89 5.78 -14.96
C ILE A 91 5.11 5.38 -15.78
N VAL A 92 5.87 6.35 -16.28
CA VAL A 92 7.08 6.07 -17.10
C VAL A 92 8.10 5.23 -16.34
N ALA A 93 8.34 5.54 -15.06
CA ALA A 93 9.31 4.81 -14.25
C ALA A 93 8.84 3.41 -13.82
N SER A 94 7.53 3.22 -13.64
CA SER A 94 6.94 1.98 -13.16
C SER A 94 6.46 1.05 -14.29
N ASN A 95 6.52 1.49 -15.54
CA ASN A 95 5.95 0.80 -16.68
C ASN A 95 6.91 0.79 -17.89
N PRO A 96 8.06 0.09 -17.79
CA PRO A 96 9.05 0.02 -18.87
C PRO A 96 8.46 -0.60 -20.14
N ASP A 97 7.56 -1.56 -20.00
CA ASP A 97 6.92 -2.26 -21.12
C ASP A 97 5.77 -1.49 -21.76
N ARG A 98 5.44 -0.30 -21.23
CA ARG A 98 4.33 0.56 -21.69
C ARG A 98 2.97 -0.15 -21.73
N ASP A 99 2.73 -1.06 -20.77
CA ASP A 99 1.42 -1.72 -20.64
C ASP A 99 0.34 -0.70 -20.29
N PRO A 100 -0.70 -0.55 -21.10
CA PRO A 100 -1.80 0.38 -20.84
C PRO A 100 -2.57 0.07 -19.57
N LYS A 101 -2.59 -1.19 -19.13
CA LYS A 101 -3.25 -1.60 -17.87
C LYS A 101 -2.51 -1.05 -16.65
N VAL A 102 -1.17 -1.08 -16.67
CA VAL A 102 -0.35 -0.50 -15.59
C VAL A 102 -0.56 1.00 -15.52
N ALA A 103 -0.52 1.70 -16.67
CA ALA A 103 -0.77 3.13 -16.73
C ALA A 103 -2.16 3.49 -16.17
N LEU A 104 -3.20 2.75 -16.57
CA LEU A 104 -4.56 2.94 -16.07
C LEU A 104 -4.65 2.69 -14.56
N ALA A 105 -4.02 1.64 -14.06
CA ALA A 105 -4.01 1.33 -12.63
C ALA A 105 -3.38 2.46 -11.79
N ILE A 106 -2.28 3.04 -12.24
CA ILE A 106 -1.62 4.17 -11.57
C ILE A 106 -2.50 5.41 -11.59
N ARG A 107 -3.16 5.73 -12.70
CA ARG A 107 -4.11 6.87 -12.79
C ARG A 107 -5.30 6.67 -11.85
N ASN A 108 -5.91 5.50 -11.86
CA ASN A 108 -7.02 5.18 -10.94
C ASN A 108 -6.60 5.24 -9.47
N ASP A 109 -5.35 4.87 -9.15
CA ASP A 109 -4.81 5.03 -7.80
C ASP A 109 -4.63 6.51 -7.45
N THR A 110 -4.17 7.33 -8.39
CA THR A 110 -4.06 8.79 -8.21
C THR A 110 -5.40 9.43 -7.91
N ASP A 111 -6.45 9.09 -8.66
CA ASP A 111 -7.82 9.62 -8.44
C ASP A 111 -8.35 9.23 -7.07
N ARG A 112 -8.17 7.96 -6.65
CA ARG A 112 -8.58 7.51 -5.31
C ARG A 112 -7.83 8.24 -4.20
N ARG A 113 -6.53 8.46 -4.36
CA ARG A 113 -5.72 9.21 -3.38
C ARG A 113 -6.11 10.67 -3.31
N ALA A 114 -6.37 11.32 -4.45
CA ALA A 114 -6.88 12.67 -4.50
C ALA A 114 -8.16 12.81 -3.67
N MET A 115 -9.11 11.87 -3.82
CA MET A 115 -10.33 11.83 -3.01
C MET A 115 -10.02 11.75 -1.50
N VAL A 116 -9.08 10.89 -1.11
CA VAL A 116 -8.69 10.74 0.30
C VAL A 116 -8.08 12.03 0.86
N TYR A 117 -7.20 12.69 0.10
CA TYR A 117 -6.59 13.95 0.52
C TYR A 117 -7.62 15.08 0.64
N VAL A 118 -8.55 15.20 -0.31
CA VAL A 118 -9.63 16.20 -0.27
C VAL A 118 -10.55 15.98 0.93
N MET A 119 -10.91 14.73 1.24
CA MET A 119 -11.73 14.42 2.41
C MET A 119 -11.02 14.70 3.75
N ARG A 120 -9.69 14.61 3.80
CA ARG A 120 -8.88 14.85 5.00
C ARG A 120 -8.44 16.29 5.15
N ALA A 121 -8.55 17.11 4.11
CA ALA A 121 -8.16 18.50 4.16
C ALA A 121 -8.96 19.24 5.24
N PRO A 122 -8.32 20.05 6.11
CA PRO A 122 -9.03 20.84 7.12
C PRO A 122 -9.97 21.83 6.41
N ARG A 123 -11.22 21.86 6.88
CA ARG A 123 -12.27 22.79 6.40
C ARG A 123 -12.32 23.99 7.31
#